data_55d27017b3b70a200870e59caebe8176
#
_entry.id   55d27017b3b70a200870e59caebe8176
#
_cell.length_a   1.000
_cell.length_b   1.000
_cell.length_c   1.000
_cell.angle_alpha   90.00
_cell.angle_beta   90.00
_cell.angle_gamma   90.00
#
_symmetry.space_group_name_H-M   'P 1'
#
loop_
_entity.id
_entity.type
_entity.pdbx_description
1 polymer ?
#
loop_
_entity_poly.entity_id
_entity_poly.type
_entity_poly.pdbx_seq_one_letter_code
_entity_poly.pdbx_strand_id
1 'polypeptide(L)'
;TSTRGWTKYDKENKIKTSQMVMYKKYFAEQYGVPVDNIDVRYFIVKRKIAANPRYAIMKSRIQKFEPSSGKTTQSKMVKNMKAFIEDVFIDGSHMYDTDNIDKILAETDKCKSKWCQTCK
;
A
#
# COMPACT_ATOMS: atom_id res chain seq x y z
N THR A 1 -7.41 11.35 -0.34
CA THR A 1 -8.84 11.74 -0.25
C THR A 1 -9.73 10.57 -0.64
N SER A 2 -10.95 10.51 -0.09
CA SER A 2 -11.96 9.50 -0.41
C SER A 2 -13.33 10.16 -0.57
N THR A 3 -14.19 9.60 -1.40
CA THR A 3 -15.53 10.19 -1.61
C THR A 3 -16.36 10.14 -0.32
N ARG A 4 -16.40 8.99 0.35
CA ARG A 4 -17.23 8.75 1.55
C ARG A 4 -16.44 8.36 2.80
N GLY A 5 -15.13 8.24 2.71
CA GLY A 5 -14.24 7.68 3.73
C GLY A 5 -13.84 6.24 3.42
N TRP A 6 -13.05 5.66 4.31
CA TRP A 6 -12.60 4.28 4.19
C TRP A 6 -13.55 3.34 4.90
N THR A 7 -13.93 2.27 4.23
CA THR A 7 -14.70 1.15 4.77
C THR A 7 -13.79 0.23 5.61
N LYS A 8 -14.38 -0.80 6.23
CA LYS A 8 -13.62 -1.85 6.90
C LYS A 8 -12.63 -2.52 5.93
N TYR A 9 -13.06 -2.86 4.72
CA TYR A 9 -12.22 -3.44 3.68
C TYR A 9 -11.04 -2.55 3.30
N ASP A 10 -11.25 -1.25 3.17
CA ASP A 10 -10.16 -0.32 2.86
C ASP A 10 -9.09 -0.31 3.96
N LYS A 11 -9.52 -0.36 5.23
CA LYS A 11 -8.63 -0.35 6.40
C LYS A 11 -7.86 -1.66 6.55
N GLU A 12 -8.47 -2.78 6.19
CA GLU A 12 -7.87 -4.11 6.22
C GLU A 12 -7.01 -4.40 4.99
N ASN A 13 -7.08 -3.56 3.96
CA ASN A 13 -6.30 -3.73 2.74
C ASN A 13 -4.81 -3.54 3.02
N LYS A 14 -4.07 -4.65 2.98
CA LYS A 14 -2.63 -4.66 3.28
C LYS A 14 -1.80 -3.84 2.29
N ILE A 15 -2.22 -3.73 1.05
CA ILE A 15 -1.52 -2.92 0.04
C ILE A 15 -1.56 -1.45 0.44
N LYS A 16 -2.71 -0.95 0.88
CA LYS A 16 -2.88 0.44 1.31
C LYS A 16 -2.13 0.73 2.62
N THR A 17 -2.12 -0.22 3.55
CA THR A 17 -1.54 -0.02 4.88
C THR A 17 -0.03 -0.29 4.94
N SER A 18 0.48 -1.16 4.06
CA SER A 18 1.88 -1.56 4.05
C SER A 18 2.84 -0.41 3.82
N GLN A 19 2.49 0.53 2.96
CA GLN A 19 3.32 1.70 2.69
C GLN A 19 3.64 2.50 3.96
N MET A 20 2.64 2.71 4.83
CA MET A 20 2.85 3.43 6.09
C MET A 20 3.69 2.64 7.09
N VAL A 21 3.57 1.32 7.09
CA VAL A 21 4.40 0.44 7.93
C VAL A 21 5.87 0.52 7.50
N MET A 22 6.11 0.55 6.19
CA MET A 22 7.46 0.73 5.64
C MET A 22 8.02 2.12 5.98
N TYR A 23 7.23 3.18 5.82
CA TYR A 23 7.65 4.53 6.22
C TYR A 23 8.04 4.59 7.68
N LYS A 24 7.25 3.99 8.59
CA LYS A 24 7.58 3.92 10.02
C LYS A 24 8.96 3.30 10.25
N LYS A 25 9.22 2.15 9.61
CA LYS A 25 10.48 1.43 9.77
C LYS A 25 11.67 2.24 9.25
N TYR A 26 11.60 2.69 8.00
CA TYR A 26 12.71 3.39 7.37
C TYR A 26 12.95 4.78 7.95
N PHE A 27 11.90 5.46 8.39
CA PHE A 27 12.03 6.71 9.14
C PHE A 27 12.79 6.48 10.45
N ALA A 28 12.45 5.41 11.18
CA ALA A 28 13.15 5.03 12.41
C ALA A 28 14.64 4.79 12.15
N GLU A 29 14.97 4.05 11.09
CA GLU A 29 16.36 3.76 10.72
C GLU A 29 17.12 5.02 10.28
N GLN A 30 16.48 5.86 9.47
CA GLN A 30 17.11 7.07 8.94
C GLN A 30 17.43 8.11 10.01
N TYR A 31 16.55 8.27 10.98
CA TYR A 31 16.67 9.31 12.01
C TYR A 31 17.15 8.78 13.36
N GLY A 32 17.45 7.49 13.48
CA GLY A 32 17.89 6.86 14.74
C GLY A 32 16.84 6.91 15.85
N VAL A 33 15.55 7.00 15.51
CA VAL A 33 14.44 7.05 16.45
C VAL A 33 13.94 5.65 16.75
N PRO A 34 13.72 5.26 18.01
CA PRO A 34 13.09 3.97 18.30
C PRO A 34 11.74 3.83 17.60
N VAL A 35 11.53 2.69 16.93
CA VAL A 35 10.31 2.42 16.15
C VAL A 35 9.04 2.55 17.00
N ASP A 36 9.13 2.18 18.28
CA ASP A 36 8.01 2.24 19.22
C ASP A 36 7.56 3.67 19.56
N ASN A 37 8.44 4.67 19.33
CA ASN A 37 8.15 6.08 19.54
C ASN A 37 7.54 6.76 18.31
N ILE A 38 7.28 6.02 17.24
CA ILE A 38 6.72 6.55 16.01
C ILE A 38 5.29 6.05 15.83
N ASP A 39 4.33 6.96 15.79
CA ASP A 39 2.95 6.66 15.43
C ASP A 39 2.67 6.97 13.96
N VAL A 40 1.96 6.07 13.30
CA VAL A 40 1.53 6.28 11.91
C VAL A 40 0.02 6.35 11.83
N ARG A 41 -0.49 7.41 11.20
CA ARG A 41 -1.92 7.68 11.12
C ARG A 41 -2.32 8.13 9.73
N TYR A 42 -3.45 7.63 9.27
CA TYR A 42 -4.14 8.16 8.09
C TYR A 42 -5.15 9.22 8.49
N PHE A 43 -5.11 10.35 7.83
CA PHE A 43 -6.16 11.35 7.84
C PHE A 43 -6.89 11.32 6.50
N ILE A 44 -8.06 10.67 6.51
CA ILE A 44 -8.83 10.46 5.30
C ILE A 44 -9.86 11.60 5.19
N VAL A 45 -9.64 12.51 4.25
CA VAL A 45 -10.56 13.61 3.99
C VAL A 45 -11.68 13.13 3.08
N LYS A 46 -12.91 13.21 3.56
CA LYS A 46 -14.11 12.86 2.80
C LYS A 46 -14.52 14.04 1.91
N ARG A 47 -14.69 13.78 0.61
CA ARG A 47 -15.19 14.79 -0.33
C ARG A 47 -16.68 15.05 -0.14
N LYS A 48 -17.47 14.02 0.18
CA LYS A 48 -18.89 14.10 0.44
C LYS A 48 -19.21 13.73 1.89
N ILE A 49 -20.03 14.52 2.53
CA ILE A 49 -20.63 14.23 3.84
C ILE A 49 -22.05 13.78 3.58
N ALA A 50 -22.55 12.81 4.33
CA ALA A 50 -23.94 12.38 4.22
C ALA A 50 -24.88 13.55 4.54
N ALA A 51 -25.92 13.75 3.73
CA ALA A 51 -26.88 14.84 3.91
C ALA A 51 -27.62 14.71 5.27
N ASN A 52 -28.01 13.48 5.64
CA ASN A 52 -28.64 13.16 6.91
C ASN A 52 -27.80 12.11 7.66
N PRO A 53 -26.73 12.51 8.35
CA PRO A 53 -25.86 11.58 9.03
C PRO A 53 -26.54 11.02 10.28
N ARG A 54 -26.76 9.71 10.30
CA ARG A 54 -27.36 8.98 11.43
C ARG A 54 -26.48 9.00 12.68
N TYR A 55 -25.16 9.04 12.48
CA TYR A 55 -24.18 9.00 13.55
C TYR A 55 -23.22 10.18 13.48
N ALA A 56 -22.76 10.65 14.64
CA ALA A 56 -21.83 11.79 14.73
C ALA A 56 -20.54 11.59 13.90
N ILE A 57 -20.01 10.37 13.82
CA ILE A 57 -18.84 10.05 13.02
C ILE A 57 -19.04 10.28 11.51
N MET A 58 -20.29 10.22 11.04
CA MET A 58 -20.61 10.50 9.64
C MET A 58 -20.58 11.99 9.32
N LYS A 59 -20.74 12.84 10.34
CA LYS A 59 -20.67 14.31 10.21
C LYS A 59 -19.25 14.80 10.02
N SER A 60 -18.25 14.06 10.52
CA SER A 60 -16.85 14.46 10.40
C SER A 60 -16.36 14.36 8.97
N ARG A 61 -15.75 15.42 8.47
CA ARG A 61 -15.05 15.43 7.18
C ARG A 61 -13.75 14.62 7.22
N ILE A 62 -13.16 14.48 8.39
CA ILE A 62 -11.90 13.78 8.60
C ILE A 62 -12.18 12.46 9.32
N GLN A 63 -11.69 11.38 8.75
CA GLN A 63 -11.66 10.06 9.37
C GLN A 63 -10.21 9.72 9.71
N LYS A 64 -9.93 9.49 10.99
CA LYS A 64 -8.63 9.01 11.44
C LYS A 64 -8.61 7.49 11.41
N PHE A 65 -7.47 6.94 11.02
CA PHE A 65 -7.23 5.49 11.04
C PHE A 65 -5.77 5.20 11.35
N GLU A 66 -5.53 4.31 12.28
CA GLU A 66 -4.20 3.82 12.66
C GLU A 66 -4.04 2.38 12.14
N PRO A 67 -3.14 2.14 11.18
CA PRO A 67 -2.88 0.79 10.70
C PRO A 67 -2.07 0.00 11.74
N SER A 68 -2.29 -1.31 11.80
CA SER A 68 -1.43 -2.17 12.60
C SER A 68 0.02 -2.11 12.08
N SER A 69 0.92 -1.63 12.91
CA SER A 69 2.33 -1.39 12.56
C SER A 69 3.33 -2.03 13.56
N GLY A 70 2.90 -3.07 14.28
CA GLY A 70 3.75 -3.80 15.22
C GLY A 70 4.87 -4.59 14.53
N LYS A 71 5.80 -5.13 15.32
CA LYS A 71 7.01 -5.85 14.87
C LYS A 71 6.71 -6.97 13.87
N THR A 72 5.68 -7.77 14.12
CA THR A 72 5.27 -8.85 13.20
C THR A 72 4.84 -8.33 11.83
N THR A 73 4.08 -7.24 11.80
CA THR A 73 3.64 -6.61 10.56
C THR A 73 4.83 -6.04 9.79
N GLN A 74 5.75 -5.39 10.48
CA GLN A 74 6.99 -4.85 9.89
C GLN A 74 7.85 -5.96 9.30
N SER A 75 8.12 -7.03 10.04
CA SER A 75 8.91 -8.18 9.58
C SER A 75 8.31 -8.80 8.32
N LYS A 76 6.99 -8.98 8.29
CA LYS A 76 6.28 -9.50 7.12
C LYS A 76 6.41 -8.58 5.91
N MET A 77 6.31 -7.27 6.13
CA MET A 77 6.45 -6.28 5.06
C MET A 77 7.86 -6.27 4.48
N VAL A 78 8.89 -6.31 5.34
CA VAL A 78 10.29 -6.39 4.90
C VAL A 78 10.55 -7.66 4.10
N LYS A 79 10.01 -8.80 4.55
CA LYS A 79 10.12 -10.07 3.81
C LYS A 79 9.49 -9.97 2.42
N ASN A 80 8.28 -9.41 2.33
CA ASN A 80 7.60 -9.25 1.04
C ASN A 80 8.36 -8.29 0.11
N MET A 81 8.93 -7.21 0.66
CA MET A 81 9.74 -6.28 -0.13
C MET A 81 11.03 -6.92 -0.65
N LYS A 82 11.72 -7.70 0.20
CA LYS A 82 12.91 -8.44 -0.24
C LYS A 82 12.59 -9.42 -1.36
N ALA A 83 11.53 -10.22 -1.20
CA ALA A 83 11.07 -11.13 -2.25
C ALA A 83 10.75 -10.37 -3.55
N PHE A 84 10.08 -9.23 -3.47
CA PHE A 84 9.81 -8.41 -4.65
C PHE A 84 11.10 -7.90 -5.32
N ILE A 85 12.09 -7.47 -4.53
CA ILE A 85 13.38 -7.02 -5.06
C ILE A 85 14.12 -8.19 -5.73
N GLU A 86 14.12 -9.36 -5.09
CA GLU A 86 14.72 -10.57 -5.63
C GLU A 86 14.05 -11.02 -6.94
N ASP A 87 12.73 -10.85 -7.06
CA ASP A 87 11.98 -11.18 -8.28
C ASP A 87 12.22 -10.15 -9.41
N VAL A 88 12.41 -8.88 -9.08
CA VAL A 88 12.51 -7.78 -10.06
C VAL A 88 13.95 -7.48 -10.46
N PHE A 89 14.92 -7.75 -9.58
CA PHE A 89 16.32 -7.46 -9.83
C PHE A 89 17.10 -8.78 -9.86
N ILE A 90 17.67 -9.09 -11.02
CA ILE A 90 18.59 -10.20 -11.18
C ILE A 90 20.00 -9.60 -11.15
N ASP A 91 20.86 -10.09 -10.25
CA ASP A 91 22.27 -9.68 -10.12
C ASP A 91 22.48 -8.16 -10.00
N GLY A 92 21.56 -7.45 -9.33
CA GLY A 92 21.63 -6.01 -9.14
C GLY A 92 21.30 -5.17 -10.38
N SER A 93 20.94 -5.81 -11.49
CA SER A 93 20.44 -5.14 -12.68
C SER A 93 18.92 -5.19 -12.73
N HIS A 94 18.30 -4.18 -13.36
CA HIS A 94 16.86 -4.19 -13.58
C HIS A 94 16.48 -5.38 -14.46
N MET A 95 15.45 -6.13 -14.06
CA MET A 95 14.84 -7.19 -14.86
C MET A 95 14.30 -6.69 -16.22
N TYR A 96 14.02 -5.40 -16.30
CA TYR A 96 13.59 -4.74 -17.52
C TYR A 96 14.82 -4.22 -18.28
N ASP A 97 15.41 -5.12 -19.07
CA ASP A 97 16.24 -4.69 -20.17
C ASP A 97 15.32 -4.10 -21.24
N THR A 98 15.45 -2.79 -21.50
CA THR A 98 14.64 -2.10 -22.49
C THR A 98 14.76 -2.69 -23.89
N ASP A 99 15.88 -3.34 -24.18
CA ASP A 99 16.16 -3.98 -25.47
C ASP A 99 15.44 -5.34 -25.64
N ASN A 100 14.87 -5.88 -24.57
CA ASN A 100 14.15 -7.16 -24.54
C ASN A 100 12.67 -7.05 -24.12
N ILE A 101 12.08 -5.86 -24.18
CA ILE A 101 10.67 -5.63 -23.79
C ILE A 101 9.72 -6.60 -24.51
N ASP A 102 9.91 -6.81 -25.80
CA ASP A 102 9.06 -7.70 -26.60
C ASP A 102 9.15 -9.16 -26.12
N LYS A 103 10.33 -9.60 -25.69
CA LYS A 103 10.56 -10.93 -25.13
C LYS A 103 9.91 -11.08 -23.75
N ILE A 104 10.02 -10.07 -22.90
CA ILE A 104 9.39 -10.03 -21.59
C ILE A 104 7.86 -10.03 -21.73
N LEU A 105 7.31 -9.25 -22.66
CA LEU A 105 5.87 -9.23 -22.95
C LEU A 105 5.36 -10.56 -23.52
N ALA A 106 6.18 -11.28 -24.26
CA ALA A 106 5.84 -12.61 -24.77
C ALA A 106 5.86 -13.69 -23.68
N GLU A 107 6.76 -13.57 -22.69
CA GLU A 107 6.92 -14.52 -21.59
C GLU A 107 6.01 -14.23 -20.40
N THR A 108 5.47 -13.00 -20.26
CA THR A 108 4.50 -12.69 -19.21
C THR A 108 3.20 -13.45 -19.48
N ASP A 109 2.83 -14.31 -18.54
CA ASP A 109 1.52 -14.95 -18.53
C ASP A 109 0.43 -13.90 -18.76
N LYS A 110 -0.35 -14.09 -19.82
CA LYS A 110 -1.48 -13.20 -20.10
C LYS A 110 -2.32 -13.07 -18.86
N CYS A 111 -2.49 -11.86 -18.38
CA CYS A 111 -3.31 -11.57 -17.21
C CYS A 111 -4.67 -12.29 -17.35
N LYS A 112 -4.94 -13.24 -16.48
CA LYS A 112 -6.19 -14.01 -16.43
C LYS A 112 -7.37 -13.18 -15.94
N SER A 113 -7.14 -11.91 -15.61
CA SER A 113 -8.18 -11.00 -15.15
C SER A 113 -9.16 -10.68 -16.28
N LYS A 114 -10.44 -10.65 -15.93
CA LYS A 114 -11.55 -10.31 -16.85
C LYS A 114 -11.33 -8.96 -17.57
N TRP A 115 -10.54 -8.07 -16.99
CA TRP A 115 -10.18 -6.75 -17.51
C TRP A 115 -9.05 -6.78 -18.54
N CYS A 116 -8.16 -7.78 -18.50
CA CYS A 116 -7.09 -7.93 -19.47
C CYS A 116 -7.55 -8.53 -20.80
N GLN A 117 -8.75 -9.09 -20.88
CA GLN A 117 -9.31 -9.65 -22.12
C GLN A 117 -9.71 -8.55 -23.12
N THR A 118 -9.76 -7.30 -22.69
CA THR A 118 -10.11 -6.14 -23.51
C THR A 118 -8.89 -5.42 -24.08
N CYS A 119 -7.69 -5.75 -23.67
CA CYS A 119 -6.44 -5.25 -24.24
C CYS A 119 -6.08 -6.14 -25.45
N LYS A 120 -6.66 -5.87 -26.61
CA LYS A 120 -6.24 -6.40 -27.91
C LYS A 120 -5.37 -5.37 -28.61
#